data_0e45bd989fc654924d52c14db866f255
#
_entry.id   0e45bd989fc654924d52c14db866f255
#
_cell.length_a   1.000
_cell.length_b   1.000
_cell.length_c   1.000
_cell.angle_alpha   90.00
_cell.angle_beta   90.00
_cell.angle_gamma   90.00
#
_symmetry.space_group_name_H-M   'P 1'
#
loop_
_entity.id
_entity.type
_entity.pdbx_description
1 polymer ?
#
loop_
_entity_poly.entity_id
_entity_poly.type
_entity_poly.pdbx_seq_one_letter_code
_entity_poly.pdbx_strand_id
1 'polypeptide(L)'
;MTLDEIGTRLEAARGRIDRIYCHWTGAPYQLVECLAYHVVIDRGGYCHVIHEDFTECLAHTWHRNSRSIGAALACCRDACCYYDAPSGVDLGREPPTEAQVEALAMFCARAVEELGLSVSDIYTHAEMAAFDGYGIGSGDPDMR
;
A
#
# COMPACT_ATOMS: atom_id res chain seq x y z
N MET A 1 4.18 -15.66 -1.14
CA MET A 1 3.09 -16.37 -0.40
C MET A 1 1.87 -16.48 -1.31
N THR A 2 1.14 -17.56 -1.22
CA THR A 2 -0.12 -17.73 -1.99
C THR A 2 -1.24 -16.88 -1.39
N LEU A 3 -2.26 -16.57 -2.19
CA LEU A 3 -3.42 -15.82 -1.70
C LEU A 3 -4.20 -16.57 -0.60
N ASP A 4 -4.17 -17.90 -0.61
CA ASP A 4 -4.84 -18.71 0.44
C ASP A 4 -4.11 -18.60 1.80
N GLU A 5 -2.77 -18.60 1.79
CA GLU A 5 -1.98 -18.39 2.99
C GLU A 5 -2.17 -16.96 3.55
N ILE A 6 -2.29 -15.96 2.67
CA ILE A 6 -2.60 -14.58 3.03
C ILE A 6 -4.03 -14.50 3.62
N GLY A 7 -5.00 -15.18 3.02
CA GLY A 7 -6.40 -15.21 3.47
C GLY A 7 -6.53 -15.64 4.92
N THR A 8 -5.83 -16.71 5.33
CA THR A 8 -5.84 -17.18 6.73
C THR A 8 -5.35 -16.10 7.72
N ARG A 9 -4.33 -15.32 7.35
CA ARG A 9 -3.82 -14.23 8.19
C ARG A 9 -4.79 -13.04 8.25
N LEU A 10 -5.42 -12.71 7.13
CA LEU A 10 -6.45 -11.68 7.06
C LEU A 10 -7.66 -12.06 7.93
N GLU A 11 -8.12 -13.30 7.85
CA GLU A 11 -9.22 -13.80 8.68
C GLU A 11 -8.89 -13.66 10.18
N ALA A 12 -7.67 -13.97 10.58
CA ALA A 12 -7.21 -13.81 11.95
C ALA A 12 -7.21 -12.35 12.43
N ALA A 13 -7.14 -11.38 11.51
CA ALA A 13 -7.18 -9.94 11.79
C ALA A 13 -8.59 -9.34 11.73
N ARG A 14 -9.62 -10.13 11.38
CA ARG A 14 -11.02 -9.68 11.28
C ARG A 14 -11.49 -8.96 12.55
N GLY A 15 -12.16 -7.83 12.38
CA GLY A 15 -12.68 -6.99 13.46
C GLY A 15 -11.62 -6.13 14.16
N ARG A 16 -10.33 -6.29 13.80
CA ARG A 16 -9.22 -5.48 14.33
C ARG A 16 -8.67 -4.49 13.29
N ILE A 17 -8.98 -4.69 12.02
CA ILE A 17 -8.60 -3.84 10.89
C ILE A 17 -9.85 -3.19 10.32
N ASP A 18 -9.77 -1.89 10.02
CA ASP A 18 -10.87 -1.08 9.48
C ASP A 18 -10.60 -0.60 8.06
N ARG A 19 -9.35 -0.63 7.58
CA ARG A 19 -8.96 -0.05 6.30
C ARG A 19 -7.66 -0.60 5.74
N ILE A 20 -7.49 -0.42 4.43
CA ILE A 20 -6.28 -0.79 3.69
C ILE A 20 -5.74 0.46 3.01
N TYR A 21 -4.43 0.67 3.10
CA TYR A 21 -3.72 1.73 2.38
C TYR A 21 -2.80 1.13 1.34
N CYS A 22 -2.98 1.56 0.10
CA CYS A 22 -2.16 1.18 -1.03
C CYS A 22 -1.04 2.18 -1.23
N HIS A 23 0.18 1.68 -1.42
CA HIS A 23 1.40 2.46 -1.53
C HIS A 23 2.27 1.96 -2.69
N TRP A 24 3.28 2.72 -3.00
CA TRP A 24 4.51 2.27 -3.65
C TRP A 24 5.71 2.50 -2.74
N THR A 25 6.79 1.74 -2.91
CA THR A 25 7.96 1.87 -2.02
C THR A 25 8.87 3.04 -2.38
N GLY A 26 8.81 3.56 -3.61
CA GLY A 26 9.77 4.54 -4.14
C GLY A 26 11.18 3.97 -4.31
N ALA A 27 11.32 2.64 -4.29
CA ALA A 27 12.56 1.91 -4.28
C ALA A 27 12.69 1.04 -5.56
N PRO A 28 13.88 0.47 -5.84
CA PRO A 28 14.03 -0.48 -6.94
C PRO A 28 13.12 -1.69 -6.82
N TYR A 29 12.72 -2.29 -7.95
CA TYR A 29 11.88 -3.49 -8.00
C TYR A 29 12.38 -4.66 -7.13
N GLN A 30 13.71 -4.76 -6.93
CA GLN A 30 14.34 -5.84 -6.17
C GLN A 30 14.23 -5.64 -4.65
N LEU A 31 13.90 -4.44 -4.20
CA LEU A 31 13.81 -4.12 -2.78
C LEU A 31 12.39 -4.41 -2.26
N VAL A 32 12.14 -5.66 -1.90
CA VAL A 32 10.85 -6.12 -1.39
C VAL A 32 10.79 -6.17 0.14
N GLU A 33 11.93 -6.09 0.82
CA GLU A 33 11.99 -6.08 2.29
C GLU A 33 11.83 -4.65 2.82
N CYS A 34 10.60 -4.15 2.89
CA CYS A 34 10.29 -2.84 3.44
C CYS A 34 9.43 -2.98 4.70
N LEU A 35 10.05 -2.76 5.87
CA LEU A 35 9.41 -2.96 7.18
C LEU A 35 8.28 -1.98 7.50
N ALA A 36 8.06 -0.97 6.67
CA ALA A 36 6.94 -0.04 6.84
C ALA A 36 5.59 -0.64 6.41
N TYR A 37 5.59 -1.74 5.65
CA TYR A 37 4.38 -2.32 5.08
C TYR A 37 4.16 -3.76 5.54
N HIS A 38 2.91 -4.18 5.65
CA HIS A 38 2.55 -5.57 5.96
C HIS A 38 2.82 -6.49 4.78
N VAL A 39 2.54 -6.00 3.57
CA VAL A 39 2.73 -6.73 2.32
C VAL A 39 3.46 -5.85 1.31
N VAL A 40 4.43 -6.43 0.61
CA VAL A 40 5.09 -5.82 -0.55
C VAL A 40 4.93 -6.73 -1.75
N ILE A 41 4.50 -6.16 -2.88
CA ILE A 41 4.28 -6.87 -4.14
C ILE A 41 5.44 -6.59 -5.08
N ASP A 42 6.14 -7.64 -5.49
CA ASP A 42 7.28 -7.52 -6.39
C ASP A 42 6.87 -7.27 -7.85
N ARG A 43 7.85 -6.98 -8.71
CA ARG A 43 7.64 -6.70 -10.13
C ARG A 43 6.80 -7.75 -10.87
N GLY A 44 6.88 -9.01 -10.46
CA GLY A 44 6.16 -10.13 -11.06
C GLY A 44 4.75 -10.35 -10.51
N GLY A 45 4.33 -9.54 -9.53
CA GLY A 45 3.04 -9.69 -8.86
C GLY A 45 3.04 -10.69 -7.70
N TYR A 46 4.23 -11.14 -7.24
CA TYR A 46 4.28 -12.02 -6.08
C TYR A 46 4.18 -11.21 -4.78
N CYS A 47 3.31 -11.65 -3.87
CA CYS A 47 3.09 -11.02 -2.58
C CYS A 47 4.08 -11.54 -1.53
N HIS A 48 4.93 -10.65 -1.04
CA HIS A 48 5.83 -10.87 0.08
C HIS A 48 5.15 -10.37 1.36
N VAL A 49 4.83 -11.27 2.26
CA VAL A 49 4.34 -10.89 3.60
C VAL A 49 5.56 -10.54 4.45
N ILE A 50 5.63 -9.30 4.87
CA ILE A 50 6.74 -8.74 5.66
C ILE A 50 6.48 -8.90 7.15
N HIS A 51 5.23 -8.65 7.56
CA HIS A 51 4.76 -8.85 8.93
C HIS A 51 3.66 -9.89 8.93
N GLU A 52 3.84 -10.94 9.74
CA GLU A 52 2.88 -12.04 9.82
C GLU A 52 1.60 -11.67 10.56
N ASP A 53 1.68 -10.78 11.54
CA ASP A 53 0.53 -10.24 12.24
C ASP A 53 0.06 -8.95 11.54
N PHE A 54 -1.02 -9.06 10.78
CA PHE A 54 -1.60 -7.91 10.08
C PHE A 54 -2.25 -6.88 11.01
N THR A 55 -2.25 -7.11 12.32
CA THR A 55 -2.74 -6.14 13.31
C THR A 55 -1.62 -5.28 13.91
N GLU A 56 -0.36 -5.50 13.52
CA GLU A 56 0.72 -4.60 13.89
C GLU A 56 0.44 -3.18 13.41
N CYS A 57 0.80 -2.20 14.22
CA CYS A 57 0.68 -0.80 13.85
C CYS A 57 2.00 -0.32 13.23
N LEU A 58 2.08 -0.33 11.91
CA LEU A 58 3.28 0.04 11.15
C LEU A 58 3.21 1.50 10.69
N ALA A 59 4.36 2.15 10.58
CA ALA A 59 4.46 3.55 10.17
C ALA A 59 4.44 3.70 8.63
N HIS A 60 3.28 3.59 8.01
CA HIS A 60 3.10 3.72 6.54
C HIS A 60 2.21 4.89 6.11
N THR A 61 1.53 5.56 7.05
CA THR A 61 0.73 6.74 6.77
C THR A 61 0.89 7.78 7.87
N TRP A 62 0.55 9.03 7.57
CA TRP A 62 0.55 10.10 8.56
C TRP A 62 -0.74 10.04 9.40
N HIS A 63 -0.61 9.81 10.71
CA HIS A 63 -1.74 9.76 11.69
C HIS A 63 -2.85 8.72 11.43
N ARG A 64 -2.66 7.76 10.50
CA ARG A 64 -3.69 6.77 10.13
C ARG A 64 -3.22 5.30 10.21
N ASN A 65 -2.12 5.06 10.94
CA ASN A 65 -1.51 3.71 11.01
C ASN A 65 -2.32 2.71 11.84
N SER A 66 -3.12 3.21 12.78
CA SER A 66 -3.88 2.35 13.67
C SER A 66 -5.00 1.61 12.93
N ARG A 67 -5.15 0.32 13.18
CA ARG A 67 -6.18 -0.56 12.62
C ARG A 67 -6.19 -0.55 11.08
N SER A 68 -5.01 -0.49 10.48
CA SER A 68 -4.86 -0.46 9.02
C SER A 68 -3.78 -1.41 8.53
N ILE A 69 -3.95 -1.90 7.32
CA ILE A 69 -2.96 -2.67 6.59
C ILE A 69 -2.33 -1.78 5.52
N GLY A 70 -1.00 -1.69 5.51
CA GLY A 70 -0.24 -1.10 4.42
C GLY A 70 0.18 -2.18 3.42
N ALA A 71 -0.23 -2.02 2.17
CA ALA A 71 0.20 -2.86 1.05
C ALA A 71 0.91 -2.00 0.01
N ALA A 72 2.13 -2.37 -0.37
CA ALA A 72 2.96 -1.56 -1.26
C ALA A 72 3.42 -2.33 -2.50
N LEU A 73 3.57 -1.61 -3.60
CA LEU A 73 4.26 -2.10 -4.80
C LEU A 73 5.74 -1.78 -4.69
N ALA A 74 6.62 -2.76 -4.88
CA ALA A 74 8.06 -2.53 -5.00
C ALA A 74 8.37 -1.89 -6.36
N CYS A 75 8.29 -0.56 -6.44
CA CYS A 75 8.41 0.17 -7.69
C CYS A 75 8.62 1.68 -7.46
N CYS A 76 8.60 2.44 -8.54
CA CYS A 76 8.65 3.90 -8.55
C CYS A 76 9.99 4.47 -8.07
N ARG A 77 11.09 3.77 -8.35
CA ARG A 77 12.43 4.28 -8.06
C ARG A 77 12.65 5.64 -8.69
N ASP A 78 13.12 6.58 -7.88
CA ASP A 78 13.34 7.99 -8.26
C ASP A 78 12.06 8.71 -8.71
N ALA A 79 10.87 8.23 -8.30
CA ALA A 79 9.62 8.93 -8.55
C ALA A 79 9.62 10.31 -7.88
N CYS A 80 8.97 11.26 -8.54
CA CYS A 80 8.87 12.63 -8.07
C CYS A 80 7.43 13.12 -8.19
N CYS A 81 6.93 13.74 -7.12
CA CYS A 81 5.64 14.43 -7.14
C CYS A 81 5.90 15.92 -7.34
N TYR A 82 5.37 16.49 -8.42
CA TYR A 82 5.55 17.89 -8.76
C TYR A 82 4.43 18.74 -8.18
N TYR A 83 4.80 19.81 -7.51
CA TYR A 83 3.86 20.73 -6.86
C TYR A 83 2.93 21.45 -7.84
N ASP A 84 3.41 21.73 -9.05
CA ASP A 84 2.78 22.66 -9.98
C ASP A 84 2.22 22.00 -11.25
N ALA A 85 2.37 20.69 -11.40
CA ALA A 85 1.92 20.01 -12.62
C ALA A 85 0.52 19.43 -12.46
N PRO A 86 -0.38 19.62 -13.43
CA PRO A 86 -1.70 18.99 -13.41
C PRO A 86 -1.67 17.46 -13.38
N SER A 87 -0.60 16.86 -13.88
CA SER A 87 -0.34 15.41 -13.82
C SER A 87 0.45 14.97 -12.58
N GLY A 88 1.01 15.94 -11.84
CA GLY A 88 1.58 15.82 -10.51
C GLY A 88 2.64 14.78 -10.22
N VAL A 89 2.77 13.73 -11.00
CA VAL A 89 3.61 12.57 -10.66
C VAL A 89 4.44 12.10 -11.85
N ASP A 90 5.75 12.01 -11.63
CA ASP A 90 6.67 11.22 -12.45
C ASP A 90 6.93 9.90 -11.71
N LEU A 91 6.56 8.79 -12.31
CA LEU A 91 6.70 7.44 -11.72
C LEU A 91 8.15 6.93 -11.69
N GLY A 92 9.09 7.72 -12.19
CA GLY A 92 10.50 7.39 -12.17
C GLY A 92 10.90 6.28 -13.14
N ARG A 93 12.02 5.62 -12.84
CA ARG A 93 12.64 4.65 -13.76
C ARG A 93 12.04 3.25 -13.72
N GLU A 94 11.33 2.92 -12.67
CA GLU A 94 10.76 1.59 -12.43
C GLU A 94 9.26 1.73 -12.08
N PRO A 95 8.41 2.14 -13.06
CA PRO A 95 6.99 2.37 -12.80
C PRO A 95 6.26 1.06 -12.44
N PRO A 96 5.06 1.14 -11.85
CA PRO A 96 4.26 -0.06 -11.55
C PRO A 96 4.05 -0.91 -12.79
N THR A 97 4.17 -2.22 -12.65
CA THR A 97 3.85 -3.17 -13.73
C THR A 97 2.38 -3.57 -13.66
N GLU A 98 1.83 -4.04 -14.78
CA GLU A 98 0.47 -4.59 -14.84
C GLU A 98 0.29 -5.73 -13.84
N ALA A 99 1.28 -6.64 -13.76
CA ALA A 99 1.26 -7.76 -12.81
C ALA A 99 1.21 -7.29 -11.34
N GLN A 100 1.91 -6.20 -11.00
CA GLN A 100 1.82 -5.62 -9.66
C GLN A 100 0.44 -5.05 -9.37
N VAL A 101 -0.13 -4.32 -10.31
CA VAL A 101 -1.47 -3.71 -10.15
C VAL A 101 -2.55 -4.77 -10.02
N GLU A 102 -2.51 -5.82 -10.84
CA GLU A 102 -3.43 -6.97 -10.74
C GLU A 102 -3.29 -7.68 -9.39
N ALA A 103 -2.06 -7.96 -8.96
CA ALA A 103 -1.81 -8.62 -7.68
C ALA A 103 -2.29 -7.78 -6.48
N LEU A 104 -2.11 -6.45 -6.52
CA LEU A 104 -2.65 -5.54 -5.50
C LEU A 104 -4.18 -5.58 -5.49
N ALA A 105 -4.82 -5.55 -6.65
CA ALA A 105 -6.27 -5.65 -6.74
C ALA A 105 -6.79 -6.99 -6.17
N MET A 106 -6.12 -8.10 -6.47
CA MET A 106 -6.45 -9.42 -5.92
C MET A 106 -6.25 -9.48 -4.41
N PHE A 107 -5.16 -8.91 -3.89
CA PHE A 107 -4.92 -8.80 -2.46
C PHE A 107 -6.03 -7.98 -1.79
N CYS A 108 -6.39 -6.82 -2.33
CA CYS A 108 -7.44 -5.96 -1.79
C CYS A 108 -8.81 -6.67 -1.80
N ALA A 109 -9.16 -7.36 -2.88
CA ALA A 109 -10.40 -8.13 -2.98
C ALA A 109 -10.45 -9.23 -1.90
N ARG A 110 -9.37 -9.98 -1.73
CA ARG A 110 -9.28 -11.00 -0.68
C ARG A 110 -9.35 -10.38 0.73
N ALA A 111 -8.70 -9.25 0.95
CA ALA A 111 -8.73 -8.57 2.24
C ALA A 111 -10.13 -8.03 2.58
N VAL A 112 -10.86 -7.50 1.61
CA VAL A 112 -12.26 -7.07 1.80
C VAL A 112 -13.12 -8.25 2.25
N GLU A 113 -13.00 -9.39 1.58
CA GLU A 113 -13.75 -10.61 1.90
C GLU A 113 -13.42 -11.12 3.32
N GLU A 114 -12.16 -11.32 3.61
CA GLU A 114 -11.73 -11.94 4.86
C GLU A 114 -11.88 -11.02 6.08
N LEU A 115 -11.66 -9.73 5.93
CA LEU A 115 -11.79 -8.75 7.01
C LEU A 115 -13.23 -8.30 7.22
N GLY A 116 -14.14 -8.51 6.24
CA GLY A 116 -15.49 -8.00 6.25
C GLY A 116 -15.57 -6.50 6.01
N LEU A 117 -14.64 -5.97 5.22
CA LEU A 117 -14.59 -4.57 4.80
C LEU A 117 -15.42 -4.34 3.53
N SER A 118 -15.47 -3.10 3.09
CA SER A 118 -16.01 -2.71 1.79
C SER A 118 -14.92 -2.10 0.91
N VAL A 119 -15.20 -1.95 -0.38
CA VAL A 119 -14.28 -1.27 -1.31
C VAL A 119 -14.02 0.18 -0.89
N SER A 120 -14.96 0.81 -0.20
CA SER A 120 -14.79 2.17 0.34
C SER A 120 -13.83 2.27 1.52
N ASP A 121 -13.32 1.14 2.02
CA ASP A 121 -12.32 1.09 3.09
C ASP A 121 -10.89 0.90 2.55
N ILE A 122 -10.75 0.91 1.22
CA ILE A 122 -9.47 0.86 0.52
C ILE A 122 -9.13 2.26 0.01
N TYR A 123 -7.94 2.72 0.33
CA TYR A 123 -7.45 4.06 -0.02
C TYR A 123 -6.04 3.98 -0.58
N THR A 124 -5.66 4.97 -1.39
CA THR A 124 -4.25 5.26 -1.62
C THR A 124 -3.74 6.25 -0.56
N HIS A 125 -2.45 6.24 -0.30
CA HIS A 125 -1.84 7.24 0.58
C HIS A 125 -2.13 8.67 0.08
N ALA A 126 -2.01 8.90 -1.23
CA ALA A 126 -2.25 10.21 -1.85
C ALA A 126 -3.69 10.71 -1.68
N GLU A 127 -4.71 9.82 -1.77
CA GLU A 127 -6.10 10.20 -1.52
C GLU A 127 -6.29 10.69 -0.09
N MET A 128 -5.69 9.99 0.89
CA MET A 128 -5.81 10.39 2.29
C MET A 128 -5.02 11.65 2.60
N ALA A 129 -3.85 11.82 2.03
CA ALA A 129 -3.09 13.06 2.14
C ALA A 129 -3.90 14.26 1.63
N ALA A 130 -4.53 14.13 0.46
CA ALA A 130 -5.39 15.16 -0.11
C ALA A 130 -6.64 15.42 0.77
N PHE A 131 -7.28 14.36 1.27
CA PHE A 131 -8.45 14.48 2.14
C PHE A 131 -8.14 15.19 3.46
N ASP A 132 -6.98 14.92 4.06
CA ASP A 132 -6.54 15.53 5.31
C ASP A 132 -5.94 16.93 5.14
N GLY A 133 -5.81 17.41 3.92
CA GLY A 133 -5.12 18.67 3.63
C GLY A 133 -3.60 18.58 3.75
N TYR A 134 -3.06 17.36 3.73
CA TYR A 134 -1.62 17.08 3.67
C TYR A 134 -1.10 17.02 2.25
N GLY A 135 -1.75 17.63 1.32
CA GLY A 135 -1.31 17.65 -0.04
C GLY A 135 0.14 18.11 -0.22
N ILE A 136 0.56 18.17 -1.42
CA ILE A 136 1.83 18.72 -1.84
C ILE A 136 2.07 20.06 -1.12
N GLY A 137 3.15 20.19 -0.36
CA GLY A 137 3.48 21.38 0.43
C GLY A 137 2.99 21.43 1.86
N SER A 138 2.25 20.44 2.35
CA SER A 138 1.73 20.39 3.72
C SER A 138 2.58 19.61 4.72
N GLY A 139 3.71 19.06 4.29
CA GLY A 139 4.65 18.36 5.16
C GLY A 139 4.53 16.85 5.19
N ASP A 140 3.63 16.25 4.43
CA ASP A 140 3.67 14.80 4.17
C ASP A 140 4.69 14.55 3.05
N PRO A 141 5.85 13.94 3.36
CA PRO A 141 6.86 13.64 2.35
C PRO A 141 6.42 12.56 1.36
N ASP A 142 5.34 11.85 1.66
CA ASP A 142 4.90 10.65 0.97
C ASP A 142 3.57 10.82 0.25
N MET A 143 3.46 11.82 -0.59
CA MET A 143 2.42 11.87 -1.63
C MET A 143 2.58 10.73 -2.66
N ARG A 144 3.02 9.59 -2.18
CA ARG A 144 3.36 8.41 -2.96
C ARG A 144 2.22 7.42 -3.00
#